data_b15524ae067d12a7e79337fe670c6bcc
#
_entry.id   b15524ae067d12a7e79337fe670c6bcc
#
_cell.length_a   1.000
_cell.length_b   1.000
_cell.length_c   1.000
_cell.angle_alpha   90.00
_cell.angle_beta   90.00
_cell.angle_gamma   90.00
#
_symmetry.space_group_name_H-M   'P 1'
#
loop_
_entity.id
_entity.type
_entity.pdbx_description
1 polymer ?
#
loop_
_entity_poly.entity_id
_entity_poly.type
_entity_poly.pdbx_seq_one_letter_code
_entity_poly.pdbx_strand_id
1 'polypeptide(L)'
;MGLLAVQHVNQRLQDNDGHQIDVLDDIDFTVNPGEFVAIIGPSGCGKTTLLRLISGLDHPASGQLTIDNQQIKRPDNSRGYVFQHGSLFPWSTIKENISVGLKVTRGRHYDHQLVDHYIELMGLKGFENAYPHQVSGGMAQRASLARSIIMNPQLLLLDEPMGALDAFTRADIQNVIEQVWQQTQTTMILVTHDIDEAVYLSDRIIVMTPRPGRIKEIVTNPLPHPRSRLSVDFAEFRHRIQDKLNFGAHDGQVAG
;
A
#
# COMPACT_ATOMS: atom_id res chain seq x y z
N MET A 1 4.56 3.33 -17.94
CA MET A 1 4.32 3.61 -16.52
C MET A 1 3.17 4.59 -16.43
N GLY A 2 2.17 4.31 -15.62
CA GLY A 2 0.95 5.12 -15.56
C GLY A 2 1.05 6.28 -14.58
N LEU A 3 0.44 7.41 -14.92
CA LEU A 3 0.09 8.47 -13.99
C LEU A 3 -1.27 8.15 -13.39
N LEU A 4 -1.36 7.98 -12.07
CA LEU A 4 -2.64 7.91 -11.36
C LEU A 4 -3.16 9.33 -11.10
N ALA A 5 -4.41 9.60 -11.46
CA ALA A 5 -5.13 10.78 -11.03
C ALA A 5 -6.41 10.39 -10.27
N VAL A 6 -6.57 10.93 -9.08
CA VAL A 6 -7.76 10.85 -8.23
C VAL A 6 -8.36 12.26 -8.21
N GLN A 7 -9.58 12.45 -8.71
CA GLN A 7 -10.16 13.76 -8.97
C GLN A 7 -11.52 13.90 -8.30
N HIS A 8 -11.60 14.75 -7.28
CA HIS A 8 -12.80 15.09 -6.53
C HIS A 8 -13.62 13.88 -6.08
N VAL A 9 -12.91 12.82 -5.60
CA VAL A 9 -13.51 11.53 -5.24
C VAL A 9 -14.22 11.63 -3.90
N ASN A 10 -15.50 11.26 -3.94
CA ASN A 10 -16.35 11.13 -2.75
C ASN A 10 -16.83 9.67 -2.62
N GLN A 11 -16.96 9.20 -1.38
CA GLN A 11 -17.46 7.85 -1.11
C GLN A 11 -18.37 7.80 0.10
N ARG A 12 -19.49 7.09 -0.07
CA ARG A 12 -20.47 6.80 0.97
C ARG A 12 -20.60 5.29 1.15
N LEU A 13 -20.74 4.88 2.39
CA LEU A 13 -21.06 3.49 2.74
C LEU A 13 -22.35 3.47 3.56
N GLN A 14 -23.07 2.35 3.53
CA GLN A 14 -24.16 2.11 4.46
C GLN A 14 -23.63 1.42 5.72
N ASP A 15 -24.08 1.89 6.88
CA ASP A 15 -23.87 1.18 8.13
C ASP A 15 -24.83 -0.02 8.26
N ASN A 16 -24.70 -0.76 9.36
CA ASN A 16 -25.54 -1.95 9.62
C ASN A 16 -27.01 -1.60 9.79
N ASP A 17 -27.35 -0.35 10.10
CA ASP A 17 -28.70 0.17 10.30
C ASP A 17 -29.28 0.80 9.02
N GLY A 18 -28.51 0.80 7.92
CA GLY A 18 -28.91 1.33 6.61
C GLY A 18 -28.69 2.83 6.44
N HIS A 19 -28.07 3.53 7.40
CA HIS A 19 -27.75 4.95 7.26
C HIS A 19 -26.55 5.14 6.36
N GLN A 20 -26.58 6.21 5.56
CA GLN A 20 -25.43 6.60 4.75
C GLN A 20 -24.40 7.34 5.60
N ILE A 21 -23.15 6.88 5.51
CA ILE A 21 -22.00 7.50 6.17
C ILE A 21 -21.03 7.99 5.10
N ASP A 22 -20.71 9.28 5.13
CA ASP A 22 -19.64 9.85 4.30
C ASP A 22 -18.30 9.33 4.81
N VAL A 23 -17.57 8.61 3.95
CA VAL A 23 -16.27 8.00 4.27
C VAL A 23 -15.12 8.81 3.70
N LEU A 24 -15.25 9.25 2.45
CA LEU A 24 -14.28 10.12 1.76
C LEU A 24 -15.02 11.35 1.23
N ASP A 25 -14.38 12.49 1.34
CA ASP A 25 -14.94 13.78 0.93
C ASP A 25 -13.86 14.60 0.20
N ASP A 26 -14.10 14.83 -1.10
CA ASP A 26 -13.30 15.65 -2.01
C ASP A 26 -11.82 15.27 -2.03
N ILE A 27 -11.52 13.98 -2.26
CA ILE A 27 -10.16 13.49 -2.40
C ILE A 27 -9.63 13.82 -3.79
N ASP A 28 -8.56 14.65 -3.82
CA ASP A 28 -7.91 15.08 -5.07
C ASP A 28 -6.38 15.00 -4.94
N PHE A 29 -5.73 14.16 -5.75
CA PHE A 29 -4.28 14.06 -5.85
C PHE A 29 -3.84 13.29 -7.08
N THR A 30 -2.55 13.39 -7.41
CA THR A 30 -1.92 12.61 -8.49
C THR A 30 -0.71 11.84 -7.96
N VAL A 31 -0.37 10.73 -8.62
CA VAL A 31 0.86 9.96 -8.36
C VAL A 31 1.62 9.81 -9.67
N ASN A 32 2.90 10.19 -9.66
CA ASN A 32 3.76 10.10 -10.82
C ASN A 32 4.25 8.66 -11.06
N PRO A 33 4.64 8.32 -12.30
CA PRO A 33 5.25 7.02 -12.59
C PRO A 33 6.52 6.80 -11.76
N GLY A 34 6.64 5.61 -11.14
CA GLY A 34 7.78 5.24 -10.31
C GLY A 34 7.80 5.86 -8.91
N GLU A 35 6.85 6.73 -8.58
CA GLU A 35 6.76 7.38 -7.28
C GLU A 35 6.26 6.41 -6.20
N PHE A 36 6.82 6.52 -5.00
CA PHE A 36 6.31 5.84 -3.81
C PHE A 36 5.55 6.83 -2.92
N VAL A 37 4.23 6.66 -2.80
CA VAL A 37 3.38 7.52 -1.99
C VAL A 37 2.86 6.76 -0.77
N ALA A 38 2.97 7.35 0.42
CA ALA A 38 2.29 6.84 1.61
C ALA A 38 1.03 7.66 1.90
N ILE A 39 -0.04 6.98 2.32
CA ILE A 39 -1.29 7.59 2.79
C ILE A 39 -1.43 7.24 4.27
N ILE A 40 -1.39 8.25 5.13
CA ILE A 40 -1.49 8.09 6.58
C ILE A 40 -2.69 8.84 7.14
N GLY A 41 -3.18 8.39 8.28
CA GLY A 41 -4.31 9.03 8.97
C GLY A 41 -4.87 8.11 10.05
N PRO A 42 -5.80 8.61 10.88
CA PRO A 42 -6.38 7.83 11.97
C PRO A 42 -7.15 6.60 11.46
N SER A 43 -7.38 5.65 12.36
CA SER A 43 -8.17 4.46 12.01
C SER A 43 -9.59 4.87 11.59
N GLY A 44 -10.10 4.22 10.55
CA GLY A 44 -11.44 4.48 10.03
C GLY A 44 -11.59 5.76 9.19
N CYS A 45 -10.53 6.49 8.85
CA CYS A 45 -10.62 7.68 7.99
C CYS A 45 -10.82 7.39 6.50
N GLY A 46 -10.87 6.13 6.08
CA GLY A 46 -11.16 5.76 4.69
C GLY A 46 -9.97 5.35 3.84
N LYS A 47 -8.76 5.14 4.40
CA LYS A 47 -7.55 4.76 3.66
C LYS A 47 -7.72 3.49 2.81
N THR A 48 -8.18 2.39 3.44
CA THR A 48 -8.48 1.12 2.74
C THR A 48 -9.59 1.30 1.69
N THR A 49 -10.61 2.12 1.99
CA THR A 49 -11.66 2.46 1.03
C THR A 49 -11.07 3.14 -0.20
N LEU A 50 -10.19 4.13 -0.01
CA LEU A 50 -9.50 4.81 -1.10
C LEU A 50 -8.65 3.84 -1.95
N LEU A 51 -7.89 2.94 -1.29
CA LEU A 51 -7.12 1.91 -2.01
C LEU A 51 -8.02 0.99 -2.84
N ARG A 52 -9.18 0.58 -2.31
CA ARG A 52 -10.14 -0.26 -3.03
C ARG A 52 -10.73 0.44 -4.25
N LEU A 53 -11.01 1.75 -4.16
CA LEU A 53 -11.42 2.56 -5.30
C LEU A 53 -10.32 2.63 -6.37
N ILE A 54 -9.06 2.88 -5.98
CA ILE A 54 -7.90 2.92 -6.88
C ILE A 54 -7.67 1.56 -7.55
N SER A 55 -7.89 0.45 -6.84
CA SER A 55 -7.76 -0.90 -7.41
C SER A 55 -8.87 -1.25 -8.40
N GLY A 56 -10.00 -0.54 -8.36
CA GLY A 56 -11.21 -0.84 -9.12
C GLY A 56 -12.07 -1.94 -8.51
N LEU A 57 -11.81 -2.34 -7.25
CA LEU A 57 -12.66 -3.26 -6.48
C LEU A 57 -13.99 -2.61 -6.09
N ASP A 58 -13.96 -1.31 -5.86
CA ASP A 58 -15.14 -0.50 -5.57
C ASP A 58 -15.23 0.68 -6.56
N HIS A 59 -16.38 1.34 -6.61
CA HIS A 59 -16.62 2.51 -7.45
C HIS A 59 -16.90 3.73 -6.56
N PRO A 60 -16.40 4.93 -6.92
CA PRO A 60 -16.67 6.14 -6.17
C PRO A 60 -18.15 6.56 -6.32
N ALA A 61 -18.71 7.18 -5.27
CA ALA A 61 -20.05 7.77 -5.34
C ALA A 61 -20.08 8.99 -6.26
N SER A 62 -18.98 9.76 -6.34
CA SER A 62 -18.76 10.82 -7.32
C SER A 62 -17.26 11.08 -7.51
N GLY A 63 -16.88 11.87 -8.53
CA GLY A 63 -15.49 12.05 -8.95
C GLY A 63 -15.01 10.95 -9.88
N GLN A 64 -13.72 10.92 -10.17
CA GLN A 64 -13.15 9.92 -11.08
C GLN A 64 -11.73 9.53 -10.70
N LEU A 65 -11.37 8.30 -11.06
CA LEU A 65 -10.01 7.77 -10.93
C LEU A 65 -9.53 7.33 -12.31
N THR A 66 -8.33 7.76 -12.68
CA THR A 66 -7.72 7.40 -13.98
C THR A 66 -6.28 6.97 -13.82
N ILE A 67 -5.83 6.03 -14.69
CA ILE A 67 -4.42 5.72 -14.92
C ILE A 67 -4.15 5.95 -16.41
N ASP A 68 -3.12 6.73 -16.75
CA ASP A 68 -2.80 7.14 -18.13
C ASP A 68 -4.03 7.72 -18.85
N ASN A 69 -4.82 8.55 -18.15
CA ASN A 69 -6.08 9.13 -18.63
C ASN A 69 -7.19 8.12 -18.95
N GLN A 70 -7.01 6.84 -18.62
CA GLN A 70 -8.03 5.81 -18.74
C GLN A 70 -8.75 5.62 -17.42
N GLN A 71 -10.07 5.72 -17.43
CA GLN A 71 -10.90 5.56 -16.23
C GLN A 71 -10.79 4.16 -15.65
N ILE A 72 -10.57 4.08 -14.33
CA ILE A 72 -10.60 2.83 -13.57
C ILE A 72 -12.06 2.39 -13.40
N LYS A 73 -12.44 1.28 -14.07
CA LYS A 73 -13.82 0.75 -14.03
C LYS A 73 -13.92 -0.62 -13.36
N ARG A 74 -12.83 -1.35 -13.28
CA ARG A 74 -12.77 -2.72 -12.72
C ARG A 74 -11.32 -3.07 -12.39
N PRO A 75 -11.09 -4.11 -11.57
CA PRO A 75 -9.73 -4.63 -11.35
C PRO A 75 -9.15 -5.15 -12.68
N ASP A 76 -7.85 -4.98 -12.86
CA ASP A 76 -7.08 -5.54 -13.97
C ASP A 76 -5.62 -5.80 -13.55
N ASN A 77 -4.84 -6.43 -14.44
CA ASN A 77 -3.47 -6.83 -14.17
C ASN A 77 -2.47 -5.67 -14.09
N SER A 78 -2.87 -4.43 -14.44
CA SER A 78 -2.02 -3.25 -14.32
C SER A 78 -1.88 -2.80 -12.86
N ARG A 79 -2.73 -3.30 -11.96
CA ARG A 79 -2.77 -2.96 -10.54
C ARG A 79 -2.61 -4.20 -9.67
N GLY A 80 -1.48 -4.28 -8.95
CA GLY A 80 -1.26 -5.26 -7.89
C GLY A 80 -1.88 -4.78 -6.57
N TYR A 81 -2.40 -5.70 -5.76
CA TYR A 81 -2.94 -5.40 -4.44
C TYR A 81 -2.39 -6.38 -3.40
N VAL A 82 -1.79 -5.85 -2.33
CA VAL A 82 -1.35 -6.60 -1.16
C VAL A 82 -2.27 -6.24 -0.01
N PHE A 83 -3.07 -7.23 0.44
CA PHE A 83 -4.07 -7.05 1.49
C PHE A 83 -3.42 -7.06 2.89
N GLN A 84 -4.06 -6.42 3.84
CA GLN A 84 -3.66 -6.32 5.25
C GLN A 84 -3.48 -7.70 5.90
N HIS A 85 -4.38 -8.63 5.64
CA HIS A 85 -4.28 -10.01 6.13
C HIS A 85 -3.89 -10.93 4.99
N GLY A 86 -2.96 -11.85 5.27
CA GLY A 86 -2.39 -12.78 4.30
C GLY A 86 -3.47 -13.42 3.42
N SER A 87 -3.45 -13.06 2.14
CA SER A 87 -4.43 -13.48 1.15
C SER A 87 -3.97 -14.69 0.35
N LEU A 88 -2.96 -15.45 0.87
CA LEU A 88 -2.49 -16.65 0.21
C LEU A 88 -3.56 -17.74 0.20
N PHE A 89 -3.62 -18.49 -0.89
CA PHE A 89 -4.48 -19.67 -0.99
C PHE A 89 -3.97 -20.75 -0.05
N PRO A 90 -4.71 -21.14 1.01
CA PRO A 90 -4.22 -22.05 2.04
C PRO A 90 -3.98 -23.48 1.52
N TRP A 91 -4.59 -23.83 0.40
CA TRP A 91 -4.46 -25.15 -0.28
C TRP A 91 -3.34 -25.20 -1.31
N SER A 92 -2.62 -24.09 -1.54
CA SER A 92 -1.52 -23.97 -2.49
C SER A 92 -0.21 -23.74 -1.77
N THR A 93 0.89 -24.26 -2.31
CA THR A 93 2.23 -24.02 -1.79
C THR A 93 2.65 -22.57 -1.99
N ILE A 94 3.74 -22.15 -1.34
CA ILE A 94 4.31 -20.79 -1.52
C ILE A 94 4.64 -20.53 -3.00
N LYS A 95 5.31 -21.47 -3.68
CA LYS A 95 5.63 -21.35 -5.12
C LYS A 95 4.37 -21.26 -5.97
N GLU A 96 3.35 -22.05 -5.67
CA GLU A 96 2.08 -22.00 -6.40
C GLU A 96 1.33 -20.70 -6.16
N ASN A 97 1.31 -20.18 -4.94
CA ASN A 97 0.74 -18.87 -4.62
C ASN A 97 1.42 -17.75 -5.41
N ILE A 98 2.76 -17.72 -5.44
CA ILE A 98 3.52 -16.70 -6.17
C ILE A 98 3.23 -16.79 -7.67
N SER A 99 3.15 -18.00 -8.22
CA SER A 99 3.00 -18.22 -9.67
C SER A 99 1.56 -18.14 -10.19
N VAL A 100 0.55 -18.01 -9.32
CA VAL A 100 -0.86 -18.15 -9.73
C VAL A 100 -1.28 -17.16 -10.82
N GLY A 101 -0.89 -15.90 -10.73
CA GLY A 101 -1.21 -14.89 -11.75
C GLY A 101 -0.60 -15.24 -13.11
N LEU A 102 0.63 -15.70 -13.13
CA LEU A 102 1.31 -16.16 -14.36
C LEU A 102 0.64 -17.40 -14.94
N LYS A 103 0.23 -18.35 -14.09
CA LYS A 103 -0.50 -19.56 -14.53
C LYS A 103 -1.84 -19.20 -15.21
N VAL A 104 -2.58 -18.25 -14.62
CA VAL A 104 -3.88 -17.82 -15.15
C VAL A 104 -3.72 -17.09 -16.48
N THR A 105 -2.70 -16.24 -16.63
CA THR A 105 -2.52 -15.41 -17.85
C THR A 105 -1.77 -16.11 -18.97
N ARG A 106 -0.81 -16.99 -18.67
CA ARG A 106 0.11 -17.63 -19.63
C ARG A 106 -0.03 -19.16 -19.68
N GLY A 107 -0.96 -19.74 -18.95
CA GLY A 107 -1.14 -21.19 -18.84
C GLY A 107 0.08 -21.88 -18.22
N ARG A 108 0.42 -23.07 -18.72
CA ARG A 108 1.56 -23.88 -18.21
C ARG A 108 2.93 -23.39 -18.72
N HIS A 109 2.96 -22.41 -19.63
CA HIS A 109 4.18 -21.92 -20.29
C HIS A 109 4.70 -20.60 -19.67
N TYR A 110 4.42 -20.38 -18.37
CA TYR A 110 4.97 -19.23 -17.68
C TYR A 110 6.47 -19.44 -17.35
N ASP A 111 7.16 -18.34 -17.15
CA ASP A 111 8.59 -18.35 -16.83
C ASP A 111 8.81 -18.84 -15.38
N HIS A 112 9.33 -20.05 -15.26
CA HIS A 112 9.68 -20.66 -13.97
C HIS A 112 10.88 -19.98 -13.31
N GLN A 113 11.85 -19.47 -14.11
CA GLN A 113 13.03 -18.78 -13.58
C GLN A 113 12.63 -17.45 -12.92
N LEU A 114 11.62 -16.77 -13.47
CA LEU A 114 11.06 -15.57 -12.85
C LEU A 114 10.45 -15.87 -11.47
N VAL A 115 9.76 -16.99 -11.33
CA VAL A 115 9.20 -17.40 -10.02
C VAL A 115 10.32 -17.71 -9.02
N ASP A 116 11.34 -18.44 -9.45
CA ASP A 116 12.49 -18.79 -8.61
C ASP A 116 13.28 -17.52 -8.20
N HIS A 117 13.42 -16.55 -9.11
CA HIS A 117 14.01 -15.25 -8.81
C HIS A 117 13.25 -14.50 -7.70
N TYR A 118 11.91 -14.41 -7.80
CA TYR A 118 11.11 -13.73 -6.75
C TYR A 118 11.11 -14.50 -5.43
N ILE A 119 11.17 -15.82 -5.43
CA ILE A 119 11.34 -16.64 -4.22
C ILE A 119 12.67 -16.28 -3.53
N GLU A 120 13.75 -16.16 -4.29
CA GLU A 120 15.06 -15.80 -3.75
C GLU A 120 15.09 -14.34 -3.26
N LEU A 121 14.57 -13.39 -4.03
CA LEU A 121 14.46 -11.97 -3.68
C LEU A 121 13.68 -11.75 -2.37
N MET A 122 12.63 -12.55 -2.16
CA MET A 122 11.82 -12.50 -0.94
C MET A 122 12.40 -13.29 0.24
N GLY A 123 13.56 -13.94 0.06
CA GLY A 123 14.18 -14.77 1.10
C GLY A 123 13.33 -15.99 1.48
N LEU A 124 12.64 -16.57 0.49
CA LEU A 124 11.74 -17.72 0.68
C LEU A 124 12.35 -19.04 0.17
N LYS A 125 13.67 -19.04 -0.15
CA LYS A 125 14.40 -20.23 -0.60
C LYS A 125 14.35 -21.32 0.46
N GLY A 126 14.01 -22.54 0.02
CA GLY A 126 13.81 -23.71 0.90
C GLY A 126 12.37 -23.87 1.42
N PHE A 127 11.47 -22.90 1.14
CA PHE A 127 10.06 -22.95 1.53
C PHE A 127 9.10 -23.01 0.33
N GLU A 128 9.62 -23.31 -0.85
CA GLU A 128 8.86 -23.32 -2.11
C GLU A 128 7.64 -24.25 -2.04
N ASN A 129 7.81 -25.40 -1.41
CA ASN A 129 6.80 -26.45 -1.29
C ASN A 129 6.02 -26.38 0.03
N ALA A 130 6.33 -25.42 0.92
CA ALA A 130 5.60 -25.23 2.14
C ALA A 130 4.21 -24.60 1.86
N TYR A 131 3.23 -24.95 2.69
CA TYR A 131 1.91 -24.33 2.67
C TYR A 131 1.88 -23.09 3.57
N PRO A 132 0.93 -22.16 3.39
CA PRO A 132 0.85 -20.92 4.19
C PRO A 132 0.84 -21.14 5.71
N HIS A 133 0.23 -22.20 6.19
CA HIS A 133 0.19 -22.54 7.62
C HIS A 133 1.51 -23.13 8.17
N GLN A 134 2.48 -23.40 7.33
CA GLN A 134 3.80 -23.97 7.69
C GLN A 134 4.91 -22.89 7.72
N VAL A 135 4.59 -21.65 7.38
CA VAL A 135 5.54 -20.54 7.35
C VAL A 135 5.17 -19.46 8.35
N SER A 136 6.12 -18.57 8.71
CA SER A 136 5.83 -17.45 9.58
C SER A 136 4.92 -16.42 8.90
N GLY A 137 4.24 -15.56 9.68
CA GLY A 137 3.42 -14.48 9.13
C GLY A 137 4.20 -13.54 8.20
N GLY A 138 5.45 -13.23 8.54
CA GLY A 138 6.34 -12.43 7.69
C GLY A 138 6.71 -13.12 6.37
N MET A 139 6.93 -14.43 6.38
CA MET A 139 7.16 -15.21 5.16
C MET A 139 5.90 -15.26 4.28
N ALA A 140 4.73 -15.45 4.87
CA ALA A 140 3.46 -15.40 4.15
C ALA A 140 3.22 -14.02 3.52
N GLN A 141 3.56 -12.95 4.25
CA GLN A 141 3.45 -11.58 3.72
C GLN A 141 4.41 -11.33 2.56
N ARG A 142 5.68 -11.79 2.65
CA ARG A 142 6.64 -11.73 1.54
C ARG A 142 6.18 -12.53 0.33
N ALA A 143 5.57 -13.68 0.52
CA ALA A 143 4.98 -14.45 -0.57
C ALA A 143 3.77 -13.73 -1.22
N SER A 144 2.93 -13.04 -0.43
CA SER A 144 1.82 -12.22 -0.94
C SER A 144 2.33 -11.01 -1.75
N LEU A 145 3.41 -10.36 -1.30
CA LEU A 145 4.09 -9.31 -2.05
C LEU A 145 4.63 -9.84 -3.38
N ALA A 146 5.37 -10.97 -3.35
CA ALA A 146 5.88 -11.63 -4.55
C ALA A 146 4.78 -11.92 -5.57
N ARG A 147 3.65 -12.49 -5.12
CA ARG A 147 2.50 -12.78 -5.96
C ARG A 147 1.92 -11.57 -6.66
N SER A 148 1.93 -10.42 -5.97
CA SER A 148 1.38 -9.19 -6.51
C SER A 148 2.33 -8.50 -7.49
N ILE A 149 3.65 -8.52 -7.22
CA ILE A 149 4.64 -7.82 -8.03
C ILE A 149 5.12 -8.62 -9.25
N ILE A 150 5.08 -9.95 -9.20
CA ILE A 150 5.54 -10.82 -10.29
C ILE A 150 4.77 -10.61 -11.60
N MET A 151 3.57 -10.08 -11.51
CA MET A 151 2.75 -9.71 -12.67
C MET A 151 3.22 -8.43 -13.35
N ASN A 152 4.26 -7.78 -12.83
CA ASN A 152 4.80 -6.50 -13.29
C ASN A 152 3.71 -5.42 -13.43
N PRO A 153 2.97 -5.12 -12.35
CA PRO A 153 1.90 -4.12 -12.40
C PRO A 153 2.49 -2.71 -12.60
N GLN A 154 1.71 -1.81 -13.20
CA GLN A 154 2.07 -0.38 -13.27
C GLN A 154 1.97 0.30 -11.90
N LEU A 155 1.02 -0.15 -11.08
CA LEU A 155 0.74 0.36 -9.74
C LEU A 155 0.60 -0.79 -8.74
N LEU A 156 1.34 -0.75 -7.64
CA LEU A 156 1.23 -1.67 -6.52
C LEU A 156 0.59 -0.97 -5.32
N LEU A 157 -0.51 -1.54 -4.83
CA LEU A 157 -1.27 -1.04 -3.70
C LEU A 157 -0.99 -1.91 -2.48
N LEU A 158 -0.53 -1.29 -1.39
CA LEU A 158 -0.11 -1.94 -0.15
C LEU A 158 -1.04 -1.47 0.98
N ASP A 159 -1.94 -2.35 1.44
CA ASP A 159 -2.92 -2.03 2.48
C ASP A 159 -2.45 -2.57 3.83
N GLU A 160 -1.85 -1.72 4.66
CA GLU A 160 -1.26 -2.04 5.97
C GLU A 160 -0.46 -3.35 5.99
N PRO A 161 0.49 -3.56 5.04
CA PRO A 161 1.10 -4.87 4.80
C PRO A 161 1.94 -5.38 5.97
N MET A 162 2.20 -4.55 6.97
CA MET A 162 3.06 -4.87 8.12
C MET A 162 2.32 -4.77 9.47
N GLY A 163 1.02 -4.46 9.47
CA GLY A 163 0.25 -4.15 10.68
C GLY A 163 0.18 -5.27 11.74
N ALA A 164 0.31 -6.53 11.33
CA ALA A 164 0.21 -7.70 12.22
C ALA A 164 1.59 -8.31 12.59
N LEU A 165 2.70 -7.63 12.26
CA LEU A 165 4.04 -8.18 12.40
C LEU A 165 4.80 -7.57 13.59
N ASP A 166 5.69 -8.38 14.19
CA ASP A 166 6.64 -7.89 15.18
C ASP A 166 7.65 -6.89 14.58
N ALA A 167 8.35 -6.15 15.43
CA ALA A 167 9.22 -5.06 15.00
C ALA A 167 10.39 -5.51 14.09
N PHE A 168 10.97 -6.70 14.34
CA PHE A 168 12.08 -7.20 13.52
C PHE A 168 11.58 -7.62 12.13
N THR A 169 10.53 -8.44 12.10
CA THR A 169 9.91 -8.89 10.85
C THR A 169 9.39 -7.71 10.01
N ARG A 170 8.87 -6.67 10.66
CA ARG A 170 8.42 -5.43 10.01
C ARG A 170 9.59 -4.72 9.32
N ALA A 171 10.72 -4.53 10.01
CA ALA A 171 11.90 -3.91 9.42
C ALA A 171 12.44 -4.69 8.21
N ASP A 172 12.43 -6.02 8.29
CA ASP A 172 12.84 -6.87 7.16
C ASP A 172 11.91 -6.72 5.95
N ILE A 173 10.60 -6.65 6.16
CA ILE A 173 9.65 -6.45 5.05
C ILE A 173 9.78 -5.05 4.45
N GLN A 174 10.00 -4.02 5.26
CA GLN A 174 10.27 -2.67 4.75
C GLN A 174 11.50 -2.66 3.84
N ASN A 175 12.59 -3.33 4.23
CA ASN A 175 13.80 -3.43 3.41
C ASN A 175 13.51 -4.17 2.09
N VAL A 176 12.72 -5.26 2.13
CA VAL A 176 12.32 -5.99 0.92
C VAL A 176 11.46 -5.13 0.00
N ILE A 177 10.50 -4.38 0.54
CA ILE A 177 9.65 -3.46 -0.24
C ILE A 177 10.52 -2.37 -0.90
N GLU A 178 11.44 -1.75 -0.15
CA GLU A 178 12.36 -0.75 -0.68
C GLU A 178 13.24 -1.32 -1.79
N GLN A 179 13.85 -2.50 -1.59
CA GLN A 179 14.66 -3.18 -2.59
C GLN A 179 13.87 -3.48 -3.86
N VAL A 180 12.66 -4.01 -3.74
CA VAL A 180 11.77 -4.29 -4.87
C VAL A 180 11.44 -3.00 -5.62
N TRP A 181 11.06 -1.94 -4.90
CA TRP A 181 10.76 -0.64 -5.52
C TRP A 181 11.95 -0.07 -6.28
N GLN A 182 13.16 -0.09 -5.69
CA GLN A 182 14.39 0.38 -6.33
C GLN A 182 14.72 -0.41 -7.60
N GLN A 183 14.51 -1.73 -7.60
CA GLN A 183 14.80 -2.58 -8.75
C GLN A 183 13.76 -2.48 -9.86
N THR A 184 12.49 -2.37 -9.53
CA THR A 184 11.38 -2.44 -10.50
C THR A 184 10.91 -1.06 -10.95
N GLN A 185 11.15 -0.02 -10.16
CA GLN A 185 10.61 1.33 -10.37
C GLN A 185 9.08 1.33 -10.53
N THR A 186 8.42 0.33 -9.94
CA THR A 186 6.96 0.23 -9.91
C THR A 186 6.39 1.37 -9.08
N THR A 187 5.36 2.06 -9.57
CA THR A 187 4.63 3.04 -8.77
C THR A 187 3.97 2.35 -7.59
N MET A 188 4.16 2.86 -6.36
CA MET A 188 3.62 2.23 -5.15
C MET A 188 2.79 3.19 -4.32
N ILE A 189 1.67 2.71 -3.78
CA ILE A 189 0.88 3.42 -2.76
C ILE A 189 0.78 2.52 -1.53
N LEU A 190 1.28 3.04 -0.42
CA LEU A 190 1.21 2.40 0.90
C LEU A 190 0.15 3.08 1.76
N VAL A 191 -0.80 2.34 2.25
CA VAL A 191 -1.67 2.77 3.35
C VAL A 191 -1.12 2.21 4.64
N THR A 192 -0.90 3.08 5.62
CA THR A 192 -0.43 2.69 6.96
C THR A 192 -0.89 3.70 8.02
N HIS A 193 -0.91 3.28 9.27
CA HIS A 193 -1.04 4.16 10.43
C HIS A 193 0.32 4.40 11.12
N ASP A 194 1.39 3.75 10.65
CA ASP A 194 2.74 3.88 11.19
C ASP A 194 3.52 4.96 10.44
N ILE A 195 3.93 6.00 11.17
CA ILE A 195 4.67 7.15 10.63
C ILE A 195 6.07 6.71 10.19
N ASP A 196 6.71 5.79 10.91
CA ASP A 196 8.05 5.31 10.59
C ASP A 196 8.06 4.58 9.24
N GLU A 197 7.02 3.79 8.94
CA GLU A 197 6.85 3.15 7.63
C GLU A 197 6.70 4.18 6.51
N ALA A 198 5.84 5.19 6.72
CA ALA A 198 5.60 6.22 5.74
C ALA A 198 6.87 7.05 5.45
N VAL A 199 7.59 7.47 6.50
CA VAL A 199 8.83 8.23 6.37
C VAL A 199 9.94 7.39 5.73
N TYR A 200 10.03 6.10 6.08
CA TYR A 200 11.08 5.22 5.57
C TYR A 200 10.92 4.93 4.08
N LEU A 201 9.70 4.64 3.62
CA LEU A 201 9.46 4.09 2.28
C LEU A 201 9.09 5.16 1.23
N SER A 202 8.41 6.24 1.58
CA SER A 202 7.74 7.05 0.57
C SER A 202 8.46 8.34 0.20
N ASP A 203 8.32 8.76 -1.08
CA ASP A 203 8.77 10.06 -1.58
C ASP A 203 7.83 11.18 -1.18
N ARG A 204 6.54 10.87 -1.06
CA ARG A 204 5.48 11.78 -0.61
C ARG A 204 4.56 11.12 0.38
N ILE A 205 4.09 11.90 1.34
CA ILE A 205 3.15 11.47 2.38
C ILE A 205 1.87 12.29 2.28
N ILE A 206 0.75 11.61 2.05
CA ILE A 206 -0.59 12.19 2.07
C ILE A 206 -1.16 11.99 3.48
N VAL A 207 -1.43 13.08 4.19
CA VAL A 207 -2.02 13.08 5.52
C VAL A 207 -3.53 13.26 5.40
N MET A 208 -4.30 12.28 5.89
CA MET A 208 -5.76 12.33 5.87
C MET A 208 -6.35 12.76 7.21
N THR A 209 -7.47 13.49 7.16
CA THR A 209 -8.27 13.86 8.35
C THR A 209 -9.07 12.65 8.88
N PRO A 210 -9.60 12.71 10.14
CA PRO A 210 -10.66 11.82 10.60
C PRO A 210 -11.88 11.84 9.65
N ARG A 211 -12.77 10.86 9.81
CA ARG A 211 -13.98 10.70 8.98
C ARG A 211 -14.90 11.93 9.03
N PRO A 212 -15.41 12.41 7.88
CA PRO A 212 -15.07 11.97 6.53
C PRO A 212 -13.61 12.31 6.18
N GLY A 213 -12.90 11.31 5.60
CA GLY A 213 -11.51 11.48 5.24
C GLY A 213 -11.36 12.53 4.13
N ARG A 214 -10.55 13.53 4.38
CA ARG A 214 -10.09 14.56 3.42
C ARG A 214 -8.58 14.58 3.41
N ILE A 215 -7.99 15.10 2.37
CA ILE A 215 -6.55 15.37 2.38
C ILE A 215 -6.31 16.64 3.21
N LYS A 216 -5.62 16.49 4.34
CA LYS A 216 -5.17 17.62 5.16
C LYS A 216 -3.96 18.30 4.53
N GLU A 217 -3.01 17.53 4.09
CA GLU A 217 -1.75 18.01 3.50
C GLU A 217 -1.06 16.90 2.71
N ILE A 218 -0.28 17.30 1.70
CA ILE A 218 0.63 16.43 0.96
C ILE A 218 2.05 16.92 1.22
N VAL A 219 2.89 16.08 1.82
CA VAL A 219 4.25 16.44 2.26
C VAL A 219 5.27 15.69 1.42
N THR A 220 6.18 16.40 0.77
CA THR A 220 7.34 15.79 0.10
C THR A 220 8.36 15.39 1.14
N ASN A 221 8.86 14.15 1.03
CA ASN A 221 9.92 13.63 1.87
C ASN A 221 11.29 14.04 1.30
N PRO A 222 12.07 14.87 2.00
CA PRO A 222 13.33 15.36 1.48
C PRO A 222 14.50 14.37 1.66
N LEU A 223 14.26 13.26 2.38
CA LEU A 223 15.32 12.32 2.73
C LEU A 223 15.66 11.42 1.54
N PRO A 224 16.95 11.31 1.17
CA PRO A 224 17.37 10.45 0.08
C PRO A 224 17.26 8.97 0.45
N HIS A 225 17.04 8.11 -0.55
CA HIS A 225 17.12 6.65 -0.40
C HIS A 225 18.58 6.14 -0.57
N PRO A 226 18.97 5.07 0.15
CA PRO A 226 18.26 4.42 1.24
C PRO A 226 18.28 5.27 2.51
N ARG A 227 17.19 5.27 3.26
CA ARG A 227 17.04 6.07 4.48
C ARG A 227 17.57 5.36 5.72
N SER A 228 18.23 6.12 6.60
CA SER A 228 18.68 5.60 7.89
C SER A 228 17.71 6.00 8.99
N ARG A 229 17.06 5.02 9.63
CA ARG A 229 16.18 5.24 10.78
C ARG A 229 16.88 5.83 11.98
N LEU A 230 18.24 5.75 12.03
CA LEU A 230 19.06 6.25 13.11
C LEU A 230 19.56 7.67 12.87
N SER A 231 19.29 8.27 11.70
CA SER A 231 19.74 9.64 11.42
C SER A 231 18.89 10.68 12.15
N VAL A 232 19.50 11.81 12.48
CA VAL A 232 18.82 12.96 13.08
C VAL A 232 17.73 13.49 12.13
N ASP A 233 18.05 13.61 10.85
CA ASP A 233 17.11 14.10 9.83
C ASP A 233 15.86 13.23 9.73
N PHE A 234 16.00 11.89 9.89
CA PHE A 234 14.85 10.97 9.94
C PHE A 234 13.96 11.27 11.15
N ALA A 235 14.58 11.42 12.33
CA ALA A 235 13.85 11.69 13.56
C ALA A 235 13.12 13.05 13.50
N GLU A 236 13.76 14.09 12.96
CA GLU A 236 13.16 15.41 12.78
C GLU A 236 12.00 15.38 11.78
N PHE A 237 12.18 14.73 10.64
CA PHE A 237 11.11 14.62 9.64
C PHE A 237 9.93 13.80 10.17
N ARG A 238 10.20 12.68 10.85
CA ARG A 238 9.19 11.87 11.54
C ARG A 238 8.38 12.71 12.54
N HIS A 239 9.05 13.53 13.37
CA HIS A 239 8.37 14.41 14.33
C HIS A 239 7.45 15.43 13.60
N ARG A 240 7.95 16.04 12.53
CA ARG A 240 7.14 16.96 11.70
C ARG A 240 5.90 16.29 11.13
N ILE A 241 5.98 15.04 10.70
CA ILE A 241 4.81 14.28 10.21
C ILE A 241 3.85 13.96 11.36
N GLN A 242 4.38 13.61 12.54
CA GLN A 242 3.58 13.34 13.75
C GLN A 242 2.76 14.55 14.18
N ASP A 243 3.33 15.75 14.14
CA ASP A 243 2.61 17.00 14.46
C ASP A 243 1.44 17.25 13.52
N LYS A 244 1.58 16.87 12.25
CA LYS A 244 0.50 17.00 11.26
C LYS A 244 -0.66 16.02 11.50
N LEU A 245 -0.44 14.90 12.19
CA LEU A 245 -1.47 13.93 12.58
C LEU A 245 -2.18 14.31 13.90
N ASN A 246 -1.68 15.29 14.64
CA ASN A 246 -2.33 15.77 15.87
C ASN A 246 -3.55 16.64 15.51
N PHE A 247 -4.74 16.06 15.54
CA PHE A 247 -6.03 16.70 15.22
C PHE A 247 -6.70 17.39 16.42
N GLY A 248 -6.09 17.40 17.60
CA GLY A 248 -6.79 17.82 18.83
C GLY A 248 -6.00 18.68 19.81
N ALA A 249 -4.76 19.10 19.52
CA ALA A 249 -3.92 19.76 20.51
C ALA A 249 -3.95 21.32 20.50
N HIS A 250 -4.65 21.98 19.57
CA HIS A 250 -4.59 23.44 19.45
C HIS A 250 -5.89 24.22 19.69
N ASP A 251 -7.04 23.59 19.94
CA ASP A 251 -8.29 24.33 20.18
C ASP A 251 -8.67 24.46 21.68
N GLY A 252 -7.76 24.16 22.59
CA GLY A 252 -8.04 24.07 24.03
C GLY A 252 -7.30 25.04 24.97
N GLN A 253 -6.61 26.08 24.48
CA GLN A 253 -5.96 27.05 25.38
C GLN A 253 -6.00 28.48 24.83
N VAL A 254 -7.18 29.10 24.76
CA VAL A 254 -7.37 30.55 24.95
C VAL A 254 -8.81 30.76 25.40
N ALA A 255 -9.09 30.65 26.67
CA ALA A 255 -10.16 31.35 27.40
C ALA A 255 -10.02 31.02 28.90
N GLY A 256 -9.41 31.93 29.64
CA GLY A 256 -9.31 31.89 31.09
C GLY A 256 -8.53 33.10 31.55
#